data_5f8e321182508bb9438f28ab93de53d5
#
_entry.id   5f8e321182508bb9438f28ab93de53d5
#
_cell.length_a   1.000
_cell.length_b   1.000
_cell.length_c   1.000
_cell.angle_alpha   90.00
_cell.angle_beta   90.00
_cell.angle_gamma   90.00
#
_symmetry.space_group_name_H-M   'P 1'
#
loop_
_entity.id
_entity.type
_entity.pdbx_description
1 polymer ?
#
loop_
_entity_poly.entity_id
_entity_poly.type
_entity_poly.pdbx_seq_one_letter_code
_entity_poly.pdbx_strand_id
1 'polypeptide(L)'
;MDINISKKALFNASCIALTVTAMTFAIRAGILVELGVDFNLNNKELGWINLMAFWGFPVATIFGGLLYNYFGPKKLLVAAFLSHLVGLVMTIYADGFTTLLISSFLIGFANGSVEAACNPLIADMYSNNRTTMLNKFHVWFPGGIVVGSLAVELLNAMSIGWQFKIATMILPTLIYGYMFYKSLFPESENIETNTTLNIKSLFTPLFLFIAACMTLTAVTELGTQQWLVPLLANSGAKPMLILAMVTGVMAVGRYFAGPIVHKLNPVGVLFMSAIISTLAIYLMSVVDGKSLYFVAILFAFGVCYFWPTMIGFVSEYLPKTGALGMSLVGGMGMFATGIWQPVIGSWIDENTQLALDSGLSQDLAEIAAGKATLGNITYFPLILILFFGILYLNRKKLEKIRYNNV
;
A
#
# COMPACT_ATOMS: atom_id res chain seq x y z
N MET A 1 -30.14 8.69 -28.57
CA MET A 1 -29.72 7.31 -28.29
C MET A 1 -29.23 7.29 -26.85
N ASP A 2 -30.01 6.79 -25.90
CA ASP A 2 -29.56 6.68 -24.51
C ASP A 2 -28.44 5.65 -24.47
N ILE A 3 -27.21 6.13 -24.27
CA ILE A 3 -26.04 5.31 -24.12
C ILE A 3 -26.16 4.63 -22.76
N ASN A 4 -26.60 3.38 -22.75
CA ASN A 4 -26.82 2.62 -21.52
C ASN A 4 -25.45 2.22 -20.94
N ILE A 5 -24.88 3.11 -20.10
CA ILE A 5 -23.61 2.88 -19.41
C ILE A 5 -23.82 1.77 -18.40
N SER A 6 -23.16 0.64 -18.59
CA SER A 6 -23.20 -0.44 -17.63
C SER A 6 -22.30 -0.11 -16.40
N LYS A 7 -22.85 0.66 -15.44
CA LYS A 7 -22.17 0.99 -14.16
C LYS A 7 -21.61 -0.25 -13.47
N LYS A 8 -22.34 -1.37 -13.52
CA LYS A 8 -21.91 -2.64 -12.94
C LYS A 8 -20.66 -3.22 -13.64
N ALA A 9 -20.60 -3.16 -14.97
CA ALA A 9 -19.46 -3.65 -15.74
C ALA A 9 -18.19 -2.81 -15.45
N LEU A 10 -18.33 -1.48 -15.45
CA LEU A 10 -17.22 -0.57 -15.08
C LEU A 10 -16.76 -0.78 -13.65
N PHE A 11 -17.68 -0.92 -12.69
CA PHE A 11 -17.35 -1.20 -11.30
C PHE A 11 -16.59 -2.51 -11.16
N ASN A 12 -17.06 -3.59 -11.79
CA ASN A 12 -16.39 -4.90 -11.75
C ASN A 12 -15.00 -4.84 -12.40
N ALA A 13 -14.86 -4.16 -13.55
CA ALA A 13 -13.56 -3.95 -14.18
C ALA A 13 -12.58 -3.19 -13.27
N SER A 14 -13.07 -2.15 -12.59
CA SER A 14 -12.31 -1.39 -11.60
C SER A 14 -11.85 -2.27 -10.43
N CYS A 15 -12.75 -3.14 -9.93
CA CYS A 15 -12.41 -4.08 -8.86
C CYS A 15 -11.31 -5.07 -9.29
N ILE A 16 -11.37 -5.60 -10.51
CA ILE A 16 -10.33 -6.50 -11.03
C ILE A 16 -9.01 -5.74 -11.22
N ALA A 17 -9.04 -4.51 -11.76
CA ALA A 17 -7.85 -3.69 -11.89
C ALA A 17 -7.19 -3.40 -10.54
N LEU A 18 -7.97 -3.10 -9.49
CA LEU A 18 -7.46 -2.91 -8.14
C LEU A 18 -6.94 -4.21 -7.52
N THR A 19 -7.55 -5.35 -7.85
CA THR A 19 -7.03 -6.68 -7.44
C THR A 19 -5.65 -6.93 -8.04
N VAL A 20 -5.45 -6.63 -9.34
CA VAL A 20 -4.13 -6.74 -9.99
C VAL A 20 -3.12 -5.82 -9.30
N THR A 21 -3.50 -4.55 -9.08
CA THR A 21 -2.68 -3.59 -8.31
C THR A 21 -2.22 -4.20 -6.99
N ALA A 22 -3.12 -4.76 -6.21
CA ALA A 22 -2.82 -5.36 -4.91
C ALA A 22 -1.96 -6.63 -5.03
N MET A 23 -2.23 -7.49 -6.02
CA MET A 23 -1.41 -8.68 -6.29
C MET A 23 0.05 -8.31 -6.60
N THR A 24 0.31 -7.16 -7.27
CA THR A 24 1.69 -6.72 -7.55
C THR A 24 2.49 -6.49 -6.28
N PHE A 25 1.88 -5.97 -5.22
CA PHE A 25 2.53 -5.79 -3.91
C PHE A 25 2.84 -7.13 -3.25
N ALA A 26 1.86 -8.04 -3.18
CA ALA A 26 2.01 -9.35 -2.55
C ALA A 26 3.04 -10.23 -3.27
N ILE A 27 2.92 -10.34 -4.60
CA ILE A 27 3.79 -11.22 -5.39
C ILE A 27 5.23 -10.69 -5.37
N ARG A 28 5.44 -9.36 -5.50
CA ARG A 28 6.77 -8.76 -5.38
C ARG A 28 7.40 -9.06 -4.02
N ALA A 29 6.67 -8.91 -2.91
CA ALA A 29 7.17 -9.27 -1.60
C ALA A 29 7.58 -10.76 -1.52
N GLY A 30 6.81 -11.62 -2.16
CA GLY A 30 7.03 -13.06 -2.15
C GLY A 30 8.19 -13.55 -3.00
N ILE A 31 8.64 -12.78 -3.99
CA ILE A 31 9.72 -13.19 -4.91
C ILE A 31 11.06 -12.49 -4.65
N LEU A 32 11.15 -11.59 -3.65
CA LEU A 32 12.37 -10.78 -3.42
C LEU A 32 13.62 -11.65 -3.26
N VAL A 33 13.54 -12.71 -2.47
CA VAL A 33 14.68 -13.62 -2.24
C VAL A 33 15.08 -14.32 -3.51
N GLU A 34 14.13 -14.81 -4.31
CA GLU A 34 14.39 -15.46 -5.59
C GLU A 34 15.08 -14.50 -6.57
N LEU A 35 14.63 -13.23 -6.65
CA LEU A 35 15.29 -12.22 -7.49
C LEU A 35 16.71 -11.92 -7.01
N GLY A 36 16.94 -11.89 -5.69
CA GLY A 36 18.26 -11.72 -5.10
C GLY A 36 19.22 -12.82 -5.54
N VAL A 37 18.77 -14.07 -5.50
CA VAL A 37 19.58 -15.23 -5.92
C VAL A 37 19.83 -15.24 -7.43
N ASP A 38 18.77 -15.10 -8.25
CA ASP A 38 18.86 -15.24 -9.71
C ASP A 38 19.70 -14.12 -10.36
N PHE A 39 19.65 -12.91 -9.82
CA PHE A 39 20.37 -11.73 -10.35
C PHE A 39 21.58 -11.32 -9.51
N ASN A 40 21.94 -12.11 -8.49
CA ASN A 40 23.03 -11.81 -7.56
C ASN A 40 22.92 -10.39 -6.97
N LEU A 41 21.72 -10.04 -6.45
CA LEU A 41 21.41 -8.74 -5.85
C LEU A 41 21.36 -8.84 -4.34
N ASN A 42 21.97 -7.87 -3.67
CA ASN A 42 21.83 -7.70 -2.22
C ASN A 42 20.48 -7.05 -1.86
N ASN A 43 20.12 -7.07 -0.56
CA ASN A 43 18.83 -6.53 -0.13
C ASN A 43 18.68 -5.02 -0.34
N LYS A 44 19.79 -4.26 -0.31
CA LYS A 44 19.78 -2.84 -0.66
C LYS A 44 19.38 -2.62 -2.12
N GLU A 45 19.90 -3.42 -3.04
CA GLU A 45 19.54 -3.37 -4.47
C GLU A 45 18.09 -3.78 -4.69
N LEU A 46 17.62 -4.84 -4.02
CA LEU A 46 16.20 -5.21 -3.99
C LEU A 46 15.33 -4.07 -3.44
N GLY A 47 15.83 -3.33 -2.46
CA GLY A 47 15.21 -2.12 -1.94
C GLY A 47 15.04 -1.02 -3.00
N TRP A 48 16.02 -0.82 -3.88
CA TRP A 48 15.90 0.12 -5.00
C TRP A 48 14.83 -0.31 -6.02
N ILE A 49 14.69 -1.62 -6.27
CA ILE A 49 13.62 -2.17 -7.12
C ILE A 49 12.25 -1.88 -6.48
N ASN A 50 12.11 -2.11 -5.18
CA ASN A 50 10.90 -1.79 -4.45
C ASN A 50 10.59 -0.28 -4.47
N LEU A 51 11.62 0.57 -4.27
CA LEU A 51 11.48 2.03 -4.34
C LEU A 51 10.83 2.45 -5.66
N MET A 52 11.27 1.91 -6.79
CA MET A 52 10.73 2.26 -8.10
C MET A 52 9.24 1.95 -8.20
N ALA A 53 8.78 0.82 -7.67
CA ALA A 53 7.37 0.47 -7.66
C ALA A 53 6.55 1.43 -6.76
N PHE A 54 7.08 1.80 -5.59
CA PHE A 54 6.42 2.77 -4.71
C PHE A 54 6.42 4.18 -5.29
N TRP A 55 7.43 4.58 -6.05
CA TRP A 55 7.52 5.92 -6.66
C TRP A 55 6.72 6.05 -7.96
N GLY A 56 6.56 4.97 -8.71
CA GLY A 56 5.67 4.95 -9.87
C GLY A 56 4.24 5.32 -9.50
N PHE A 57 3.76 4.86 -8.34
CA PHE A 57 2.40 5.10 -7.87
C PHE A 57 2.06 6.59 -7.67
N PRO A 58 2.75 7.38 -6.81
CA PRO A 58 2.42 8.79 -6.62
C PRO A 58 2.67 9.63 -7.88
N VAL A 59 3.67 9.29 -8.68
CA VAL A 59 3.87 9.95 -9.98
C VAL A 59 2.62 9.81 -10.83
N ALA A 60 2.11 8.59 -11.02
CA ALA A 60 0.90 8.35 -11.79
C ALA A 60 -0.35 8.97 -11.15
N THR A 61 -0.48 8.92 -9.81
CA THR A 61 -1.65 9.45 -9.11
C THR A 61 -1.71 10.98 -9.21
N ILE A 62 -0.57 11.67 -9.04
CA ILE A 62 -0.50 13.14 -9.16
C ILE A 62 -0.82 13.57 -10.60
N PHE A 63 -0.10 13.01 -11.58
CA PHE A 63 -0.34 13.34 -12.98
C PHE A 63 -1.72 12.89 -13.46
N GLY A 64 -2.17 11.68 -13.07
CA GLY A 64 -3.47 11.14 -13.40
C GLY A 64 -4.61 12.00 -12.85
N GLY A 65 -4.52 12.46 -11.61
CA GLY A 65 -5.50 13.36 -11.01
C GLY A 65 -5.60 14.71 -11.75
N LEU A 66 -4.45 15.29 -12.14
CA LEU A 66 -4.42 16.52 -12.94
C LEU A 66 -4.97 16.32 -14.35
N LEU A 67 -4.71 15.16 -14.95
CA LEU A 67 -5.07 14.85 -16.34
C LEU A 67 -6.47 14.22 -16.48
N TYR A 68 -7.11 13.82 -15.38
CA TYR A 68 -8.41 13.17 -15.41
C TYR A 68 -9.48 13.98 -16.14
N ASN A 69 -9.55 15.29 -15.85
CA ASN A 69 -10.54 16.17 -16.45
C ASN A 69 -10.25 16.45 -17.94
N TYR A 70 -8.98 16.30 -18.39
CA TYR A 70 -8.58 16.53 -19.78
C TYR A 70 -8.73 15.29 -20.65
N PHE A 71 -8.33 14.13 -20.12
CA PHE A 71 -8.25 12.89 -20.89
C PHE A 71 -9.41 11.94 -20.60
N GLY A 72 -10.11 12.13 -19.47
CA GLY A 72 -11.13 11.24 -18.97
C GLY A 72 -10.60 9.90 -18.44
N PRO A 73 -11.44 9.14 -17.72
CA PRO A 73 -11.05 7.89 -17.08
C PRO A 73 -10.58 6.82 -18.06
N LYS A 74 -11.17 6.74 -19.25
CA LYS A 74 -10.84 5.69 -20.23
C LYS A 74 -9.39 5.74 -20.67
N LYS A 75 -8.83 6.92 -21.01
CA LYS A 75 -7.45 7.05 -21.48
C LYS A 75 -6.46 6.74 -20.36
N LEU A 76 -6.76 7.14 -19.12
CA LEU A 76 -5.92 6.81 -17.96
C LEU A 76 -5.91 5.30 -17.68
N LEU A 77 -7.05 4.62 -17.82
CA LEU A 77 -7.13 3.16 -17.65
C LEU A 77 -6.47 2.39 -18.78
N VAL A 78 -6.45 2.93 -20.01
CA VAL A 78 -5.65 2.38 -21.12
C VAL A 78 -4.14 2.50 -20.79
N ALA A 79 -3.70 3.65 -20.29
CA ALA A 79 -2.31 3.83 -19.84
C ALA A 79 -1.96 2.86 -18.69
N ALA A 80 -2.85 2.69 -17.71
CA ALA A 80 -2.70 1.72 -16.63
C ALA A 80 -2.57 0.29 -17.16
N PHE A 81 -3.46 -0.13 -18.07
CA PHE A 81 -3.44 -1.45 -18.68
C PHE A 81 -2.13 -1.72 -19.42
N LEU A 82 -1.70 -0.79 -20.28
CA LEU A 82 -0.46 -0.93 -21.04
C LEU A 82 0.77 -0.98 -20.12
N SER A 83 0.80 -0.11 -19.11
CA SER A 83 1.91 -0.08 -18.14
C SER A 83 1.95 -1.36 -17.28
N HIS A 84 0.81 -1.91 -16.85
CA HIS A 84 0.75 -3.22 -16.19
C HIS A 84 1.28 -4.31 -17.11
N LEU A 85 0.73 -4.43 -18.33
CA LEU A 85 1.11 -5.51 -19.25
C LEU A 85 2.59 -5.45 -19.61
N VAL A 86 3.09 -4.27 -19.99
CA VAL A 86 4.51 -4.08 -20.33
C VAL A 86 5.39 -4.33 -19.11
N GLY A 87 5.04 -3.77 -17.95
CA GLY A 87 5.80 -3.96 -16.72
C GLY A 87 5.88 -5.43 -16.29
N LEU A 88 4.75 -6.16 -16.33
CA LEU A 88 4.72 -7.60 -16.01
C LEU A 88 5.57 -8.43 -16.98
N VAL A 89 5.41 -8.19 -18.29
CA VAL A 89 6.20 -8.90 -19.31
C VAL A 89 7.69 -8.58 -19.17
N MET A 90 8.06 -7.30 -18.99
CA MET A 90 9.45 -6.91 -18.76
C MET A 90 10.02 -7.55 -17.49
N THR A 91 9.23 -7.70 -16.42
CA THR A 91 9.70 -8.39 -15.22
C THR A 91 9.96 -9.86 -15.50
N ILE A 92 9.05 -10.57 -16.19
CA ILE A 92 9.21 -12.00 -16.52
C ILE A 92 10.49 -12.27 -17.34
N TYR A 93 10.80 -11.38 -18.27
CA TYR A 93 11.98 -11.47 -19.15
C TYR A 93 13.13 -10.56 -18.71
N ALA A 94 13.16 -10.19 -17.41
CA ALA A 94 14.25 -9.35 -16.91
C ALA A 94 15.61 -10.06 -17.07
N ASP A 95 16.61 -9.29 -17.49
CA ASP A 95 17.99 -9.72 -17.70
C ASP A 95 18.95 -9.14 -16.64
N GLY A 96 18.45 -8.34 -15.70
CA GLY A 96 19.26 -7.75 -14.65
C GLY A 96 18.57 -6.63 -13.88
N PHE A 97 19.36 -5.98 -13.05
CA PHE A 97 18.91 -4.93 -12.12
C PHE A 97 18.18 -3.78 -12.82
N THR A 98 18.71 -3.26 -13.93
CA THR A 98 18.12 -2.11 -14.64
C THR A 98 16.74 -2.44 -15.20
N THR A 99 16.56 -3.62 -15.79
CA THR A 99 15.27 -4.06 -16.34
C THR A 99 14.26 -4.22 -15.21
N LEU A 100 14.68 -4.75 -14.04
CA LEU A 100 13.83 -4.85 -12.84
C LEU A 100 13.42 -3.48 -12.29
N LEU A 101 14.33 -2.47 -12.30
CA LEU A 101 14.00 -1.11 -11.88
C LEU A 101 12.91 -0.49 -12.79
N ILE A 102 13.11 -0.57 -14.11
CA ILE A 102 12.20 0.03 -15.09
C ILE A 102 10.83 -0.68 -15.02
N SER A 103 10.81 -2.00 -15.03
CA SER A 103 9.58 -2.77 -14.96
C SER A 103 8.81 -2.53 -13.67
N SER A 104 9.50 -2.42 -12.54
CA SER A 104 8.89 -2.09 -11.24
C SER A 104 8.28 -0.70 -11.22
N PHE A 105 8.97 0.30 -11.82
CA PHE A 105 8.40 1.64 -11.97
C PHE A 105 7.14 1.64 -12.83
N LEU A 106 7.14 0.92 -13.97
CA LEU A 106 5.96 0.80 -14.84
C LEU A 106 4.78 0.13 -14.13
N ILE A 107 5.03 -0.93 -13.34
CA ILE A 107 4.00 -1.57 -12.52
C ILE A 107 3.46 -0.58 -11.48
N GLY A 108 4.33 0.14 -10.78
CA GLY A 108 3.93 1.18 -9.83
C GLY A 108 3.13 2.30 -10.48
N PHE A 109 3.54 2.75 -11.65
CA PHE A 109 2.84 3.75 -12.45
C PHE A 109 1.45 3.25 -12.88
N ALA A 110 1.33 1.99 -13.28
CA ALA A 110 0.05 1.36 -13.60
C ALA A 110 -0.89 1.34 -12.38
N ASN A 111 -0.36 0.93 -11.22
CA ASN A 111 -1.10 0.90 -9.95
C ASN A 111 -1.67 2.28 -9.60
N GLY A 112 -0.85 3.33 -9.66
CA GLY A 112 -1.27 4.70 -9.42
C GLY A 112 -2.28 5.21 -10.46
N SER A 113 -2.12 4.83 -11.73
CA SER A 113 -3.06 5.19 -12.80
C SER A 113 -4.44 4.54 -12.61
N VAL A 114 -4.51 3.29 -12.11
CA VAL A 114 -5.76 2.62 -11.73
C VAL A 114 -6.47 3.42 -10.65
N GLU A 115 -5.77 3.80 -9.58
CA GLU A 115 -6.34 4.58 -8.48
C GLU A 115 -6.81 5.96 -8.93
N ALA A 116 -5.98 6.67 -9.71
CA ALA A 116 -6.29 8.00 -10.21
C ALA A 116 -7.53 8.03 -11.13
N ALA A 117 -7.79 6.93 -11.84
CA ALA A 117 -8.91 6.84 -12.74
C ALA A 117 -10.17 6.23 -12.10
N CYS A 118 -10.03 5.13 -11.33
CA CYS A 118 -11.17 4.40 -10.80
C CYS A 118 -11.86 5.12 -9.63
N ASN A 119 -11.11 5.81 -8.76
CA ASN A 119 -11.71 6.50 -7.62
C ASN A 119 -12.73 7.57 -8.06
N PRO A 120 -12.36 8.57 -8.90
CA PRO A 120 -13.34 9.54 -9.37
C PRO A 120 -14.42 8.90 -10.24
N LEU A 121 -14.09 7.95 -11.13
CA LEU A 121 -15.07 7.25 -11.94
C LEU A 121 -16.18 6.60 -11.10
N ILE A 122 -15.81 5.91 -10.00
CA ILE A 122 -16.80 5.28 -9.11
C ILE A 122 -17.59 6.34 -8.34
N ALA A 123 -16.94 7.41 -7.86
CA ALA A 123 -17.60 8.50 -7.18
C ALA A 123 -18.66 9.18 -8.08
N ASP A 124 -18.36 9.37 -9.37
CA ASP A 124 -19.26 9.98 -10.35
C ASP A 124 -20.42 9.05 -10.72
N MET A 125 -20.13 7.75 -10.98
CA MET A 125 -21.16 6.76 -11.29
C MET A 125 -22.17 6.56 -10.16
N TYR A 126 -21.77 6.74 -8.91
CA TYR A 126 -22.58 6.47 -7.71
C TYR A 126 -22.72 7.70 -6.82
N SER A 127 -23.02 8.85 -7.41
CA SER A 127 -23.11 10.17 -6.75
C SER A 127 -23.93 10.17 -5.45
N ASN A 128 -25.04 9.41 -5.38
CA ASN A 128 -25.90 9.30 -4.21
C ASN A 128 -25.36 8.35 -3.12
N ASN A 129 -24.28 7.59 -3.40
CA ASN A 129 -23.79 6.57 -2.49
C ASN A 129 -22.26 6.39 -2.60
N ARG A 130 -21.54 7.49 -2.83
CA ARG A 130 -20.09 7.54 -3.12
C ARG A 130 -19.27 6.77 -2.10
N THR A 131 -19.38 7.13 -0.83
CA THR A 131 -18.58 6.55 0.26
C THR A 131 -18.75 5.04 0.35
N THR A 132 -19.99 4.54 0.27
CA THR A 132 -20.26 3.10 0.34
C THR A 132 -19.65 2.36 -0.85
N MET A 133 -19.76 2.92 -2.05
CA MET A 133 -19.26 2.27 -3.27
C MET A 133 -17.73 2.33 -3.36
N LEU A 134 -17.10 3.42 -2.92
CA LEU A 134 -15.66 3.51 -2.77
C LEU A 134 -15.13 2.51 -1.72
N ASN A 135 -15.79 2.39 -0.57
CA ASN A 135 -15.42 1.37 0.42
C ASN A 135 -15.53 -0.05 -0.15
N LYS A 136 -16.62 -0.37 -0.89
CA LYS A 136 -16.76 -1.66 -1.58
C LYS A 136 -15.66 -1.90 -2.61
N PHE A 137 -15.26 -0.87 -3.34
CA PHE A 137 -14.14 -0.93 -4.28
C PHE A 137 -12.83 -1.24 -3.55
N HIS A 138 -12.52 -0.50 -2.49
CA HIS A 138 -11.26 -0.65 -1.75
C HIS A 138 -11.14 -1.94 -0.90
N VAL A 139 -12.19 -2.74 -0.74
CA VAL A 139 -12.07 -4.11 -0.18
C VAL A 139 -11.23 -5.01 -1.09
N TRP A 140 -11.20 -4.75 -2.40
CA TRP A 140 -10.45 -5.55 -3.37
C TRP A 140 -8.92 -5.34 -3.26
N PHE A 141 -8.46 -4.28 -2.59
CA PHE A 141 -7.03 -4.11 -2.34
C PHE A 141 -6.51 -5.15 -1.33
N PRO A 142 -6.95 -5.21 -0.06
CA PRO A 142 -6.54 -6.29 0.84
C PRO A 142 -6.95 -7.67 0.31
N GLY A 143 -8.08 -7.80 -0.39
CA GLY A 143 -8.48 -9.04 -1.06
C GLY A 143 -7.47 -9.50 -2.11
N GLY A 144 -6.96 -8.59 -2.92
CA GLY A 144 -5.95 -8.89 -3.94
C GLY A 144 -4.59 -9.28 -3.32
N ILE A 145 -4.21 -8.68 -2.18
CA ILE A 145 -3.02 -9.11 -1.44
C ILE A 145 -3.19 -10.54 -0.93
N VAL A 146 -4.35 -10.89 -0.38
CA VAL A 146 -4.65 -12.29 0.04
C VAL A 146 -4.51 -13.24 -1.15
N VAL A 147 -5.13 -12.94 -2.28
CA VAL A 147 -5.06 -13.77 -3.50
C VAL A 147 -3.61 -13.91 -3.98
N GLY A 148 -2.86 -12.82 -4.06
CA GLY A 148 -1.45 -12.83 -4.47
C GLY A 148 -0.57 -13.63 -3.52
N SER A 149 -0.76 -13.46 -2.20
CA SER A 149 0.02 -14.19 -1.18
C SER A 149 -0.24 -15.69 -1.22
N LEU A 150 -1.50 -16.10 -1.36
CA LEU A 150 -1.87 -17.52 -1.47
C LEU A 150 -1.39 -18.13 -2.80
N ALA A 151 -1.42 -17.35 -3.89
CA ALA A 151 -0.86 -17.79 -5.17
C ALA A 151 0.65 -18.04 -5.06
N VAL A 152 1.41 -17.16 -4.42
CA VAL A 152 2.85 -17.36 -4.17
C VAL A 152 3.09 -18.58 -3.32
N GLU A 153 2.37 -18.75 -2.21
CA GLU A 153 2.52 -19.92 -1.32
C GLU A 153 2.24 -21.23 -2.04
N LEU A 154 1.16 -21.28 -2.85
CA LEU A 154 0.82 -22.45 -3.65
C LEU A 154 1.91 -22.78 -4.66
N LEU A 155 2.40 -21.78 -5.40
CA LEU A 155 3.44 -21.97 -6.41
C LEU A 155 4.79 -22.34 -5.79
N ASN A 156 5.11 -21.82 -4.59
CA ASN A 156 6.26 -22.25 -3.80
C ASN A 156 6.18 -23.73 -3.43
N ALA A 157 5.00 -24.19 -2.96
CA ALA A 157 4.77 -25.58 -2.62
C ALA A 157 4.91 -26.54 -3.83
N MET A 158 4.70 -26.02 -5.05
CA MET A 158 4.88 -26.73 -6.31
C MET A 158 6.30 -26.56 -6.90
N SER A 159 7.20 -25.86 -6.21
CA SER A 159 8.56 -25.53 -6.70
C SER A 159 8.56 -24.78 -8.04
N ILE A 160 7.54 -23.95 -8.28
CA ILE A 160 7.42 -23.15 -9.50
C ILE A 160 8.13 -21.80 -9.32
N GLY A 161 8.99 -21.43 -10.27
CA GLY A 161 9.81 -20.23 -10.23
C GLY A 161 9.01 -18.91 -10.24
N TRP A 162 9.68 -17.84 -9.89
CA TRP A 162 9.10 -16.50 -9.72
C TRP A 162 8.47 -15.94 -10.99
N GLN A 163 8.95 -16.30 -12.18
CA GLN A 163 8.39 -15.85 -13.46
C GLN A 163 6.90 -16.24 -13.59
N PHE A 164 6.55 -17.46 -13.20
CA PHE A 164 5.16 -17.92 -13.21
C PHE A 164 4.31 -17.21 -12.15
N LYS A 165 4.90 -16.84 -11.00
CA LYS A 165 4.20 -16.04 -9.97
C LYS A 165 3.79 -14.69 -10.54
N ILE A 166 4.69 -14.01 -11.26
CA ILE A 166 4.39 -12.77 -11.99
C ILE A 166 3.33 -13.02 -13.09
N ALA A 167 3.45 -14.13 -13.85
CA ALA A 167 2.54 -14.44 -14.95
C ALA A 167 1.08 -14.64 -14.47
N THR A 168 0.84 -15.02 -13.22
CA THR A 168 -0.53 -15.11 -12.66
C THR A 168 -1.32 -13.82 -12.78
N MET A 169 -0.65 -12.67 -12.83
CA MET A 169 -1.27 -11.36 -12.96
C MET A 169 -1.66 -10.99 -14.41
N ILE A 170 -1.11 -11.68 -15.42
CA ILE A 170 -1.37 -11.36 -16.84
C ILE A 170 -2.85 -11.60 -17.17
N LEU A 171 -3.40 -12.75 -16.77
CA LEU A 171 -4.79 -13.07 -17.10
C LEU A 171 -5.79 -12.05 -16.52
N PRO A 172 -5.79 -11.71 -15.22
CA PRO A 172 -6.70 -10.68 -14.70
C PRO A 172 -6.41 -9.29 -15.29
N THR A 173 -5.16 -8.99 -15.69
CA THR A 173 -4.83 -7.75 -16.41
C THR A 173 -5.52 -7.70 -17.78
N LEU A 174 -5.45 -8.77 -18.56
CA LEU A 174 -6.15 -8.87 -19.84
C LEU A 174 -7.67 -8.79 -19.68
N ILE A 175 -8.22 -9.40 -18.62
CA ILE A 175 -9.65 -9.36 -18.33
C ILE A 175 -10.11 -7.92 -18.06
N TYR A 176 -9.47 -7.18 -17.16
CA TYR A 176 -9.93 -5.81 -16.89
C TYR A 176 -9.69 -4.89 -18.09
N GLY A 177 -8.59 -5.08 -18.84
CA GLY A 177 -8.33 -4.33 -20.07
C GLY A 177 -9.41 -4.54 -21.12
N TYR A 178 -9.81 -5.79 -21.35
CA TYR A 178 -10.93 -6.12 -22.25
C TYR A 178 -12.25 -5.53 -21.77
N MET A 179 -12.55 -5.64 -20.47
CA MET A 179 -13.79 -5.08 -19.91
C MET A 179 -13.85 -3.56 -20.07
N PHE A 180 -12.75 -2.83 -19.82
CA PHE A 180 -12.70 -1.39 -20.05
C PHE A 180 -12.80 -1.02 -21.54
N TYR A 181 -12.16 -1.80 -22.42
CA TYR A 181 -12.26 -1.59 -23.86
C TYR A 181 -13.72 -1.66 -24.35
N LYS A 182 -14.48 -2.64 -23.88
CA LYS A 182 -15.88 -2.87 -24.24
C LYS A 182 -16.87 -1.91 -23.57
N SER A 183 -16.46 -1.26 -22.46
CA SER A 183 -17.36 -0.41 -21.69
C SER A 183 -17.48 0.99 -22.28
N LEU A 184 -18.69 1.53 -22.20
CA LEU A 184 -18.94 2.96 -22.41
C LEU A 184 -18.70 3.70 -21.08
N PHE A 185 -17.95 4.78 -21.14
CA PHE A 185 -17.61 5.60 -19.99
C PHE A 185 -18.53 6.81 -19.90
N PRO A 186 -18.87 7.29 -18.69
CA PRO A 186 -19.53 8.58 -18.53
C PRO A 186 -18.61 9.71 -19.00
N GLU A 187 -19.21 10.78 -19.51
CA GLU A 187 -18.49 12.02 -19.76
C GLU A 187 -18.05 12.60 -18.40
N SER A 188 -16.81 13.05 -18.31
CA SER A 188 -16.32 13.70 -17.08
C SER A 188 -16.96 15.08 -16.96
N GLU A 189 -17.72 15.31 -15.89
CA GLU A 189 -18.20 16.66 -15.56
C GLU A 189 -17.00 17.49 -15.08
N ASN A 190 -16.77 18.66 -15.72
CA ASN A 190 -15.78 19.63 -15.26
C ASN A 190 -16.22 20.20 -13.89
N ILE A 191 -15.64 19.70 -12.81
CA ILE A 191 -15.89 20.26 -11.48
C ILE A 191 -14.94 21.44 -11.29
N GLU A 192 -15.50 22.65 -11.24
CA GLU A 192 -14.75 23.84 -10.82
C GLU A 192 -14.32 23.69 -9.36
N THR A 193 -13.07 23.30 -9.15
CA THR A 193 -12.45 23.26 -7.82
C THR A 193 -11.66 24.54 -7.56
N ASN A 194 -11.80 25.12 -6.36
CA ASN A 194 -11.00 26.28 -5.97
C ASN A 194 -9.56 25.87 -5.61
N THR A 195 -8.80 25.54 -6.65
CA THR A 195 -7.44 24.97 -6.55
C THR A 195 -6.49 25.88 -5.73
N THR A 196 -6.64 27.21 -5.84
CA THR A 196 -5.79 28.17 -5.10
C THR A 196 -6.00 28.08 -3.59
N LEU A 197 -7.24 27.94 -3.14
CA LEU A 197 -7.55 27.77 -1.71
C LEU A 197 -7.03 26.43 -1.20
N ASN A 198 -7.21 25.37 -1.98
CA ASN A 198 -6.72 24.04 -1.64
C ASN A 198 -5.20 24.05 -1.46
N ILE A 199 -4.45 24.62 -2.40
CA ILE A 199 -2.98 24.71 -2.32
C ILE A 199 -2.52 25.50 -1.08
N LYS A 200 -3.12 26.66 -0.79
CA LYS A 200 -2.76 27.45 0.41
C LYS A 200 -3.00 26.64 1.70
N SER A 201 -4.04 25.84 1.74
CA SER A 201 -4.40 25.02 2.92
C SER A 201 -3.43 23.86 3.17
N LEU A 202 -2.65 23.43 2.18
CA LEU A 202 -1.60 22.41 2.33
C LEU A 202 -0.42 22.89 3.17
N PHE A 203 -0.19 24.20 3.30
CA PHE A 203 0.90 24.76 4.10
C PHE A 203 0.51 25.06 5.54
N THR A 204 -0.65 24.60 6.00
CA THR A 204 -1.03 24.73 7.42
C THR A 204 -0.20 23.79 8.30
N PRO A 205 0.21 24.22 9.53
CA PRO A 205 1.01 23.38 10.43
C PRO A 205 0.37 22.01 10.71
N LEU A 206 -0.96 21.97 10.83
CA LEU A 206 -1.67 20.71 11.07
C LEU A 206 -1.60 19.80 9.87
N PHE A 207 -1.72 20.31 8.63
CA PHE A 207 -1.57 19.48 7.43
C PHE A 207 -0.17 18.89 7.31
N LEU A 208 0.87 19.73 7.49
CA LEU A 208 2.27 19.30 7.42
C LEU A 208 2.59 18.24 8.50
N PHE A 209 2.04 18.42 9.72
CA PHE A 209 2.20 17.45 10.80
C PHE A 209 1.52 16.10 10.44
N ILE A 210 0.30 16.13 9.93
CA ILE A 210 -0.42 14.92 9.51
C ILE A 210 0.28 14.25 8.32
N ALA A 211 0.80 15.03 7.38
CA ALA A 211 1.60 14.51 6.26
C ALA A 211 2.87 13.80 6.76
N ALA A 212 3.57 14.37 7.74
CA ALA A 212 4.71 13.72 8.40
C ALA A 212 4.30 12.43 9.13
N CYS A 213 3.18 12.43 9.86
CA CYS A 213 2.64 11.21 10.46
C CYS A 213 2.32 10.14 9.40
N MET A 214 1.77 10.54 8.24
CA MET A 214 1.44 9.61 7.16
C MET A 214 2.68 8.91 6.59
N THR A 215 3.82 9.59 6.51
CA THR A 215 5.07 8.94 6.08
C THR A 215 5.44 7.78 7.00
N LEU A 216 5.36 7.98 8.32
CA LEU A 216 5.69 6.96 9.30
C LEU A 216 4.66 5.83 9.36
N THR A 217 3.36 6.13 9.25
CA THR A 217 2.31 5.09 9.22
C THR A 217 2.44 4.21 8.00
N ALA A 218 2.70 4.79 6.82
CA ALA A 218 2.87 4.06 5.57
C ALA A 218 4.09 3.13 5.60
N VAL A 219 5.23 3.62 6.11
CA VAL A 219 6.43 2.78 6.26
C VAL A 219 6.19 1.65 7.27
N THR A 220 5.52 1.93 8.39
CA THR A 220 5.18 0.91 9.40
C THR A 220 4.34 -0.22 8.79
N GLU A 221 3.34 0.10 7.99
CA GLU A 221 2.45 -0.88 7.35
C GLU A 221 3.13 -1.53 6.14
N LEU A 222 3.36 -0.73 5.10
CA LEU A 222 3.78 -1.23 3.78
C LEU A 222 5.26 -1.60 3.73
N GLY A 223 6.12 -0.89 4.46
CA GLY A 223 7.53 -1.23 4.59
C GLY A 223 7.70 -2.62 5.20
N THR A 224 7.06 -2.87 6.34
CA THR A 224 7.09 -4.19 6.99
C THR A 224 6.52 -5.29 6.10
N GLN A 225 5.36 -5.07 5.48
CA GLN A 225 4.72 -6.07 4.62
C GLN A 225 5.57 -6.43 3.40
N GLN A 226 6.26 -5.46 2.80
CA GLN A 226 7.08 -5.68 1.61
C GLN A 226 8.32 -6.53 1.89
N TRP A 227 8.85 -6.46 3.10
CA TRP A 227 10.05 -7.18 3.52
C TRP A 227 9.76 -8.43 4.38
N LEU A 228 8.49 -8.86 4.51
CA LEU A 228 8.13 -10.00 5.37
C LEU A 228 8.93 -11.27 5.05
N VAL A 229 9.21 -11.56 3.78
CA VAL A 229 9.93 -12.80 3.40
C VAL A 229 11.36 -12.75 3.90
N PRO A 230 12.21 -11.75 3.59
CA PRO A 230 13.55 -11.67 4.17
C PRO A 230 13.56 -11.51 5.69
N LEU A 231 12.64 -10.70 6.27
CA LEU A 231 12.60 -10.44 7.71
C LEU A 231 12.25 -11.68 8.55
N LEU A 232 11.51 -12.62 7.98
CA LEU A 232 11.10 -13.85 8.65
C LEU A 232 11.78 -15.09 8.04
N ALA A 233 12.87 -14.90 7.28
CA ALA A 233 13.64 -16.00 6.73
C ALA A 233 14.10 -16.94 7.87
N ASN A 234 14.03 -18.23 7.63
CA ASN A 234 14.43 -19.31 8.55
C ASN A 234 13.78 -19.25 9.96
N SER A 235 12.77 -18.37 10.18
CA SER A 235 12.09 -18.22 11.48
C SER A 235 11.15 -19.39 11.85
N GLY A 236 10.97 -20.36 10.96
CA GLY A 236 10.02 -21.48 11.12
C GLY A 236 8.56 -21.13 10.83
N ALA A 237 8.27 -19.90 10.36
CA ALA A 237 6.97 -19.47 9.88
C ALA A 237 6.95 -19.38 8.35
N LYS A 238 5.75 -19.31 7.76
CA LYS A 238 5.56 -19.10 6.32
C LYS A 238 5.19 -17.63 6.06
N PRO A 239 6.13 -16.79 5.59
CA PRO A 239 5.90 -15.34 5.51
C PRO A 239 4.72 -14.94 4.63
N MET A 240 4.47 -15.65 3.51
CA MET A 240 3.36 -15.34 2.61
C MET A 240 2.00 -15.69 3.22
N LEU A 241 1.90 -16.73 4.06
CA LEU A 241 0.69 -17.02 4.85
C LEU A 241 0.47 -15.94 5.93
N ILE A 242 1.54 -15.45 6.55
CA ILE A 242 1.46 -14.32 7.47
C ILE A 242 0.93 -13.08 6.75
N LEU A 243 1.45 -12.76 5.56
CA LEU A 243 0.96 -11.62 4.77
C LEU A 243 -0.53 -11.77 4.41
N ALA A 244 -0.94 -12.96 3.94
CA ALA A 244 -2.35 -13.25 3.65
C ALA A 244 -3.24 -13.10 4.89
N MET A 245 -2.78 -13.57 6.04
CA MET A 245 -3.52 -13.48 7.31
C MET A 245 -3.62 -12.04 7.80
N VAL A 246 -2.52 -11.28 7.78
CA VAL A 246 -2.49 -9.86 8.16
C VAL A 246 -3.49 -9.07 7.32
N THR A 247 -3.42 -9.20 6.01
CA THR A 247 -4.28 -8.43 5.10
C THR A 247 -5.73 -8.92 5.11
N GLY A 248 -5.96 -10.22 5.33
CA GLY A 248 -7.30 -10.77 5.57
C GLY A 248 -7.96 -10.18 6.82
N VAL A 249 -7.24 -10.14 7.94
CA VAL A 249 -7.71 -9.49 9.19
C VAL A 249 -7.94 -8.00 8.97
N MET A 250 -7.06 -7.32 8.22
CA MET A 250 -7.26 -5.90 7.87
C MET A 250 -8.53 -5.68 7.04
N ALA A 251 -8.83 -6.55 6.06
CA ALA A 251 -10.05 -6.46 5.27
C ALA A 251 -11.31 -6.55 6.14
N VAL A 252 -11.34 -7.55 7.04
CA VAL A 252 -12.44 -7.73 8.00
C VAL A 252 -12.52 -6.55 8.97
N GLY A 253 -11.39 -6.12 9.54
CA GLY A 253 -11.33 -4.99 10.45
C GLY A 253 -11.83 -3.69 9.83
N ARG A 254 -11.44 -3.40 8.60
CA ARG A 254 -11.91 -2.23 7.83
C ARG A 254 -13.42 -2.29 7.54
N TYR A 255 -13.96 -3.48 7.28
CA TYR A 255 -15.40 -3.65 7.08
C TYR A 255 -16.20 -3.29 8.34
N PHE A 256 -15.68 -3.62 9.52
CA PHE A 256 -16.29 -3.34 10.82
C PHE A 256 -15.75 -2.06 11.52
N ALA A 257 -15.11 -1.16 10.78
CA ALA A 257 -14.49 0.04 11.34
C ALA A 257 -15.47 1.01 12.02
N GLY A 258 -16.72 1.11 11.55
CA GLY A 258 -17.70 2.09 11.99
C GLY A 258 -17.83 2.21 13.51
N PRO A 259 -18.19 1.15 14.24
CA PRO A 259 -18.35 1.21 15.71
C PRO A 259 -17.08 1.62 16.45
N ILE A 260 -15.90 1.23 15.95
CA ILE A 260 -14.60 1.54 16.55
C ILE A 260 -14.30 3.04 16.39
N VAL A 261 -14.46 3.56 15.17
CA VAL A 261 -14.20 4.97 14.86
C VAL A 261 -15.19 5.88 15.59
N HIS A 262 -16.47 5.50 15.71
CA HIS A 262 -17.45 6.27 16.49
C HIS A 262 -17.11 6.34 17.97
N LYS A 263 -16.60 5.27 18.57
CA LYS A 263 -16.27 5.21 19.99
C LYS A 263 -14.96 5.92 20.34
N LEU A 264 -13.92 5.77 19.50
CA LEU A 264 -12.57 6.28 19.81
C LEU A 264 -12.25 7.61 19.13
N ASN A 265 -13.06 8.09 18.19
CA ASN A 265 -12.79 9.11 17.18
C ASN A 265 -11.51 8.83 16.35
N PRO A 266 -11.27 9.51 15.21
CA PRO A 266 -10.10 9.25 14.36
C PRO A 266 -8.76 9.35 15.11
N VAL A 267 -8.61 10.33 16.01
CA VAL A 267 -7.35 10.54 16.75
C VAL A 267 -7.07 9.40 17.73
N GLY A 268 -8.12 8.93 18.43
CA GLY A 268 -8.00 7.79 19.35
C GLY A 268 -7.69 6.49 18.64
N VAL A 269 -8.28 6.27 17.44
CA VAL A 269 -7.98 5.11 16.61
C VAL A 269 -6.51 5.12 16.20
N LEU A 270 -5.98 6.25 15.68
CA LEU A 270 -4.57 6.37 15.29
C LEU A 270 -3.61 6.16 16.47
N PHE A 271 -3.94 6.71 17.64
CA PHE A 271 -3.11 6.54 18.84
C PHE A 271 -3.05 5.07 19.29
N MET A 272 -4.20 4.40 19.37
CA MET A 272 -4.26 2.97 19.70
C MET A 272 -3.57 2.10 18.65
N SER A 273 -3.74 2.41 17.37
CA SER A 273 -3.04 1.74 16.27
C SER A 273 -1.51 1.85 16.42
N ALA A 274 -0.98 3.02 16.78
CA ALA A 274 0.45 3.20 17.00
C ALA A 274 0.98 2.33 18.17
N ILE A 275 0.24 2.26 19.28
CA ILE A 275 0.60 1.42 20.43
C ILE A 275 0.61 -0.05 20.02
N ILE A 276 -0.47 -0.53 19.38
CA ILE A 276 -0.60 -1.93 19.03
C ILE A 276 0.45 -2.34 17.98
N SER A 277 0.69 -1.51 16.96
CA SER A 277 1.70 -1.81 15.93
C SER A 277 3.13 -1.81 16.48
N THR A 278 3.45 -0.89 17.41
CA THR A 278 4.75 -0.88 18.11
C THR A 278 4.96 -2.19 18.86
N LEU A 279 3.98 -2.59 19.69
CA LEU A 279 4.04 -3.84 20.44
C LEU A 279 4.17 -5.04 19.50
N ALA A 280 3.40 -5.07 18.42
CA ALA A 280 3.40 -6.19 17.49
C ALA A 280 4.75 -6.33 16.77
N ILE A 281 5.31 -5.25 16.21
CA ILE A 281 6.60 -5.32 15.51
C ILE A 281 7.73 -5.67 16.50
N TYR A 282 7.71 -5.09 17.70
CA TYR A 282 8.65 -5.48 18.76
C TYR A 282 8.54 -6.98 19.08
N LEU A 283 7.34 -7.51 19.28
CA LEU A 283 7.15 -8.93 19.53
C LEU A 283 7.62 -9.78 18.33
N MET A 284 7.39 -9.35 17.08
CA MET A 284 7.93 -10.03 15.90
C MET A 284 9.45 -10.09 15.90
N SER A 285 10.13 -9.11 16.52
CA SER A 285 11.61 -9.09 16.63
C SER A 285 12.18 -10.05 17.67
N VAL A 286 11.34 -10.61 18.54
CA VAL A 286 11.82 -11.46 19.67
C VAL A 286 11.26 -12.88 19.65
N VAL A 287 10.14 -13.15 18.93
CA VAL A 287 9.53 -14.48 18.86
C VAL A 287 9.89 -15.21 17.57
N ASP A 288 9.75 -16.54 17.58
CA ASP A 288 10.00 -17.41 16.44
C ASP A 288 8.88 -18.44 16.24
N GLY A 289 8.93 -19.12 15.11
CA GLY A 289 8.08 -20.26 14.80
C GLY A 289 6.59 -19.91 14.74
N LYS A 290 5.77 -20.77 15.32
CA LYS A 290 4.30 -20.63 15.29
C LYS A 290 3.77 -19.40 16.04
N SER A 291 4.53 -18.85 16.98
CA SER A 291 4.15 -17.64 17.74
C SER A 291 4.01 -16.44 16.82
N LEU A 292 4.78 -16.38 15.72
CA LEU A 292 4.71 -15.30 14.73
C LEU A 292 3.31 -15.14 14.13
N TYR A 293 2.52 -16.21 13.97
CA TYR A 293 1.15 -16.10 13.47
C TYR A 293 0.23 -15.32 14.42
N PHE A 294 0.38 -15.51 15.72
CA PHE A 294 -0.41 -14.76 16.72
C PHE A 294 0.00 -13.29 16.77
N VAL A 295 1.31 -13.03 16.71
CA VAL A 295 1.84 -11.66 16.70
C VAL A 295 1.45 -10.95 15.40
N ALA A 296 1.39 -11.67 14.28
CA ALA A 296 0.93 -11.13 13.00
C ALA A 296 -0.54 -10.68 13.04
N ILE A 297 -1.42 -11.38 13.76
CA ILE A 297 -2.80 -10.91 14.01
C ILE A 297 -2.79 -9.59 14.79
N LEU A 298 -1.94 -9.48 15.81
CA LEU A 298 -1.78 -8.24 16.57
C LEU A 298 -1.26 -7.11 15.68
N PHE A 299 -0.29 -7.37 14.80
CA PHE A 299 0.22 -6.43 13.81
C PHE A 299 -0.90 -5.97 12.87
N ALA A 300 -1.72 -6.91 12.37
CA ALA A 300 -2.85 -6.58 11.53
C ALA A 300 -3.82 -5.59 12.18
N PHE A 301 -4.17 -5.79 13.45
CA PHE A 301 -5.01 -4.84 14.20
C PHE A 301 -4.31 -3.49 14.40
N GLY A 302 -3.00 -3.48 14.60
CA GLY A 302 -2.21 -2.26 14.75
C GLY A 302 -2.24 -1.40 13.49
N VAL A 303 -1.99 -1.99 12.32
CA VAL A 303 -1.87 -1.23 11.06
C VAL A 303 -3.19 -1.08 10.29
N CYS A 304 -4.23 -1.86 10.64
CA CYS A 304 -5.50 -1.94 9.92
C CYS A 304 -6.11 -0.57 9.60
N TYR A 305 -6.04 0.36 10.54
CA TYR A 305 -6.73 1.64 10.45
C TYR A 305 -5.82 2.82 10.08
N PHE A 306 -4.51 2.65 9.95
CA PHE A 306 -3.60 3.76 9.67
C PHE A 306 -4.02 4.50 8.40
N TRP A 307 -3.99 3.83 7.26
CA TRP A 307 -4.26 4.45 5.97
C TRP A 307 -5.65 5.11 5.89
N PRO A 308 -6.76 4.38 6.12
CA PRO A 308 -8.09 4.97 5.97
C PRO A 308 -8.36 6.08 6.98
N THR A 309 -7.84 5.96 8.21
CA THR A 309 -8.08 6.97 9.25
C THR A 309 -7.25 8.24 9.01
N MET A 310 -6.03 8.13 8.46
CA MET A 310 -5.22 9.30 8.09
C MET A 310 -5.90 10.10 6.97
N ILE A 311 -6.40 9.44 5.92
CA ILE A 311 -7.16 10.07 4.84
C ILE A 311 -8.45 10.67 5.38
N GLY A 312 -9.18 9.93 6.22
CA GLY A 312 -10.40 10.40 6.89
C GLY A 312 -10.15 11.63 7.77
N PHE A 313 -9.04 11.66 8.50
CA PHE A 313 -8.66 12.82 9.30
C PHE A 313 -8.48 14.07 8.43
N VAL A 314 -7.77 13.97 7.30
CA VAL A 314 -7.61 15.09 6.36
C VAL A 314 -8.96 15.57 5.85
N SER A 315 -9.84 14.66 5.44
CA SER A 315 -11.18 14.98 4.96
C SER A 315 -12.04 15.70 6.00
N GLU A 316 -11.96 15.27 7.29
CA GLU A 316 -12.83 15.79 8.34
C GLU A 316 -12.30 17.04 9.05
N TYR A 317 -10.99 17.10 9.29
CA TYR A 317 -10.37 18.19 10.07
C TYR A 317 -9.71 19.27 9.20
N LEU A 318 -9.44 18.96 7.94
CA LEU A 318 -8.79 19.85 6.97
C LEU A 318 -9.59 19.95 5.66
N PRO A 319 -10.91 20.16 5.68
CA PRO A 319 -11.77 20.11 4.49
C PRO A 319 -11.37 21.10 3.40
N LYS A 320 -10.73 22.23 3.77
CA LYS A 320 -10.23 23.23 2.82
C LYS A 320 -9.12 22.73 1.90
N THR A 321 -8.48 21.59 2.22
CA THR A 321 -7.48 20.97 1.34
C THR A 321 -8.11 20.17 0.20
N GLY A 322 -9.39 19.81 0.34
CA GLY A 322 -10.17 19.08 -0.65
C GLY A 322 -9.57 17.73 -1.03
N ALA A 323 -9.90 17.26 -2.22
CA ALA A 323 -9.36 16.02 -2.78
C ALA A 323 -7.83 16.06 -2.95
N LEU A 324 -7.27 17.26 -3.24
CA LEU A 324 -5.84 17.45 -3.39
C LEU A 324 -5.08 17.11 -2.09
N GLY A 325 -5.59 17.53 -0.93
CA GLY A 325 -4.97 17.22 0.37
C GLY A 325 -4.94 15.71 0.67
N MET A 326 -6.05 15.02 0.42
CA MET A 326 -6.12 13.56 0.59
C MET A 326 -5.16 12.82 -0.34
N SER A 327 -5.11 13.21 -1.62
CA SER A 327 -4.20 12.61 -2.62
C SER A 327 -2.75 12.86 -2.28
N LEU A 328 -2.41 14.09 -1.84
CA LEU A 328 -1.04 14.45 -1.48
C LEU A 328 -0.56 13.69 -0.24
N VAL A 329 -1.38 13.56 0.80
CA VAL A 329 -1.04 12.78 2.00
C VAL A 329 -0.80 11.31 1.63
N GLY A 330 -1.67 10.69 0.82
CA GLY A 330 -1.45 9.34 0.33
C GLY A 330 -0.17 9.20 -0.51
N GLY A 331 0.06 10.15 -1.42
CA GLY A 331 1.28 10.22 -2.23
C GLY A 331 2.55 10.33 -1.37
N MET A 332 2.55 11.17 -0.35
CA MET A 332 3.68 11.32 0.59
C MET A 332 3.95 10.02 1.36
N GLY A 333 2.91 9.28 1.76
CA GLY A 333 3.08 7.96 2.37
C GLY A 333 3.79 6.98 1.44
N MET A 334 3.38 6.92 0.17
CA MET A 334 4.02 6.04 -0.82
C MET A 334 5.44 6.46 -1.16
N PHE A 335 5.72 7.78 -1.32
CA PHE A 335 7.08 8.28 -1.53
C PHE A 335 8.01 7.93 -0.37
N ALA A 336 7.57 8.14 0.86
CA ALA A 336 8.35 7.83 2.04
C ALA A 336 8.61 6.32 2.15
N THR A 337 7.58 5.50 1.94
CA THR A 337 7.74 4.03 1.93
C THR A 337 8.79 3.61 0.89
N GLY A 338 8.77 4.21 -0.30
CA GLY A 338 9.77 3.98 -1.33
C GLY A 338 11.19 4.29 -0.86
N ILE A 339 11.42 5.47 -0.27
CA ILE A 339 12.74 5.89 0.25
C ILE A 339 13.27 4.91 1.30
N TRP A 340 12.40 4.39 2.15
CA TRP A 340 12.80 3.45 3.19
C TRP A 340 13.08 2.03 2.68
N GLN A 341 12.67 1.66 1.45
CA GLN A 341 12.94 0.32 0.92
C GLN A 341 14.44 -0.01 0.87
N PRO A 342 15.31 0.78 0.22
CA PRO A 342 16.74 0.48 0.19
C PRO A 342 17.41 0.63 1.56
N VAL A 343 16.87 1.46 2.47
CA VAL A 343 17.37 1.60 3.84
C VAL A 343 17.09 0.32 4.64
N ILE A 344 15.86 -0.21 4.57
CA ILE A 344 15.50 -1.48 5.23
C ILE A 344 16.36 -2.62 4.65
N GLY A 345 16.55 -2.66 3.33
CA GLY A 345 17.43 -3.62 2.68
C GLY A 345 18.87 -3.53 3.20
N SER A 346 19.42 -2.32 3.33
CA SER A 346 20.77 -2.12 3.92
C SER A 346 20.85 -2.63 5.36
N TRP A 347 19.82 -2.40 6.17
CA TRP A 347 19.79 -2.93 7.55
C TRP A 347 19.82 -4.46 7.58
N ILE A 348 19.13 -5.13 6.65
CA ILE A 348 19.18 -6.60 6.55
C ILE A 348 20.60 -7.04 6.18
N ASP A 349 21.22 -6.43 5.17
CA ASP A 349 22.56 -6.77 4.72
C ASP A 349 23.61 -6.55 5.83
N GLU A 350 23.59 -5.37 6.48
CA GLU A 350 24.52 -5.01 7.56
C GLU A 350 24.37 -5.93 8.77
N ASN A 351 23.12 -6.20 9.20
CA ASN A 351 22.87 -7.08 10.33
C ASN A 351 23.24 -8.53 10.03
N THR A 352 23.06 -9.01 8.78
CA THR A 352 23.50 -10.34 8.34
C THR A 352 25.02 -10.44 8.42
N GLN A 353 25.73 -9.45 7.89
CA GLN A 353 27.19 -9.45 7.94
C GLN A 353 27.72 -9.42 9.38
N LEU A 354 27.19 -8.57 10.25
CA LEU A 354 27.55 -8.51 11.67
C LEU A 354 27.33 -9.86 12.38
N ALA A 355 26.25 -10.55 12.05
CA ALA A 355 25.96 -11.86 12.61
C ALA A 355 26.92 -12.93 12.11
N LEU A 356 27.29 -12.93 10.82
CA LEU A 356 28.29 -13.82 10.25
C LEU A 356 29.69 -13.58 10.85
N ASP A 357 30.08 -12.31 11.00
CA ASP A 357 31.36 -11.92 11.60
C ASP A 357 31.45 -12.35 13.08
N SER A 358 30.30 -12.48 13.76
CA SER A 358 30.22 -13.04 15.12
C SER A 358 30.33 -14.57 15.18
N GLY A 359 30.44 -15.25 14.02
CA GLY A 359 30.60 -16.70 13.90
C GLY A 359 29.32 -17.50 13.82
N LEU A 360 28.16 -16.86 13.56
CA LEU A 360 26.91 -17.56 13.31
C LEU A 360 26.89 -18.23 11.93
N SER A 361 26.18 -19.35 11.80
CA SER A 361 25.88 -19.94 10.50
C SER A 361 24.97 -19.03 9.68
N GLN A 362 24.92 -19.22 8.35
CA GLN A 362 24.10 -18.41 7.44
C GLN A 362 22.64 -18.33 7.91
N ASP A 363 22.01 -19.47 8.22
CA ASP A 363 20.61 -19.51 8.65
C ASP A 363 20.37 -18.72 9.96
N LEU A 364 21.27 -18.86 10.92
CA LEU A 364 21.20 -18.14 12.20
C LEU A 364 21.47 -16.64 12.02
N ALA A 365 22.36 -16.28 11.10
CA ALA A 365 22.65 -14.90 10.76
C ALA A 365 21.44 -14.21 10.12
N GLU A 366 20.71 -14.88 9.23
CA GLU A 366 19.49 -14.37 8.63
C GLU A 366 18.36 -14.18 9.66
N ILE A 367 18.19 -15.12 10.59
CA ILE A 367 17.24 -14.96 11.71
C ILE A 367 17.60 -13.75 12.56
N ALA A 368 18.88 -13.63 12.94
CA ALA A 368 19.36 -12.51 13.77
C ALA A 368 19.19 -11.17 13.05
N ALA A 369 19.52 -11.11 11.76
CA ALA A 369 19.36 -9.92 10.93
C ALA A 369 17.90 -9.50 10.79
N GLY A 370 16.99 -10.45 10.55
CA GLY A 370 15.55 -10.18 10.48
C GLY A 370 15.02 -9.58 11.79
N LYS A 371 15.39 -10.17 12.92
CA LYS A 371 15.03 -9.67 14.27
C LYS A 371 15.58 -8.28 14.55
N ALA A 372 16.87 -8.03 14.27
CA ALA A 372 17.49 -6.73 14.46
C ALA A 372 16.84 -5.66 13.57
N THR A 373 16.53 -5.99 12.31
CA THR A 373 15.87 -5.08 11.38
C THR A 373 14.43 -4.77 11.81
N LEU A 374 13.67 -5.76 12.30
CA LEU A 374 12.33 -5.53 12.90
C LEU A 374 12.44 -4.63 14.14
N GLY A 375 13.49 -4.77 14.95
CA GLY A 375 13.80 -3.87 16.04
C GLY A 375 13.95 -2.42 15.55
N ASN A 376 14.68 -2.19 14.46
CA ASN A 376 14.81 -0.87 13.84
C ASN A 376 13.47 -0.33 13.31
N ILE A 377 12.68 -1.17 12.65
CA ILE A 377 11.36 -0.78 12.14
C ILE A 377 10.41 -0.37 13.28
N THR A 378 10.56 -0.93 14.47
CA THR A 378 9.76 -0.60 15.66
C THR A 378 9.81 0.89 16.01
N TYR A 379 10.90 1.60 15.69
CA TYR A 379 11.01 3.04 15.94
C TYR A 379 9.97 3.89 15.20
N PHE A 380 9.48 3.47 14.01
CA PHE A 380 8.48 4.23 13.27
C PHE A 380 7.15 4.37 14.03
N PRO A 381 6.49 3.26 14.44
CA PRO A 381 5.26 3.39 15.22
C PRO A 381 5.51 3.90 16.65
N LEU A 382 6.69 3.72 17.21
CA LEU A 382 7.06 4.28 18.53
C LEU A 382 7.03 5.82 18.47
N ILE A 383 7.60 6.44 17.43
CA ILE A 383 7.51 7.90 17.21
C ILE A 383 6.06 8.34 17.01
N LEU A 384 5.26 7.52 16.33
CA LEU A 384 3.84 7.81 16.15
C LEU A 384 3.05 7.80 17.47
N ILE A 385 3.44 7.01 18.47
CA ILE A 385 2.83 7.08 19.81
C ILE A 385 2.97 8.50 20.37
N LEU A 386 4.16 9.11 20.25
CA LEU A 386 4.38 10.48 20.70
C LEU A 386 3.52 11.47 19.89
N PHE A 387 3.54 11.38 18.56
CA PHE A 387 2.83 12.32 17.69
C PHE A 387 1.31 12.21 17.82
N PHE A 388 0.77 11.00 17.78
CA PHE A 388 -0.67 10.79 17.97
C PHE A 388 -1.09 11.00 19.44
N GLY A 389 -0.18 10.80 20.39
CA GLY A 389 -0.39 11.17 21.79
C GLY A 389 -0.61 12.67 21.95
N ILE A 390 0.21 13.51 21.29
CA ILE A 390 0.04 14.97 21.27
C ILE A 390 -1.33 15.33 20.65
N LEU A 391 -1.73 14.73 19.53
CA LEU A 391 -3.06 14.95 18.96
C LEU A 391 -4.18 14.50 19.90
N TYR A 392 -4.03 13.36 20.55
CA TYR A 392 -5.01 12.82 21.49
C TYR A 392 -5.22 13.71 22.72
N LEU A 393 -4.16 14.27 23.28
CA LEU A 393 -4.24 15.24 24.36
C LEU A 393 -4.96 16.53 23.93
N ASN A 394 -4.80 16.92 22.66
CA ASN A 394 -5.44 18.11 22.08
C ASN A 394 -6.79 17.82 21.38
N ARG A 395 -7.34 16.60 21.48
CA ARG A 395 -8.53 16.17 20.71
C ARG A 395 -9.75 17.08 20.88
N LYS A 396 -9.99 17.62 22.07
CA LYS A 396 -11.11 18.57 22.31
C LYS A 396 -10.97 19.85 21.48
N LYS A 397 -9.74 20.35 21.30
CA LYS A 397 -9.45 21.53 20.46
C LYS A 397 -9.63 21.20 18.98
N LEU A 398 -9.20 20.01 18.57
CA LEU A 398 -9.36 19.53 17.18
C LEU A 398 -10.85 19.36 16.82
N GLU A 399 -11.67 18.80 17.71
CA GLU A 399 -13.12 18.69 17.51
C GLU A 399 -13.79 20.07 17.29
N LYS A 400 -13.38 21.11 18.03
CA LYS A 400 -13.87 22.46 17.78
C LYS A 400 -13.51 22.98 16.39
N ILE A 401 -12.31 22.65 15.88
CA ILE A 401 -11.90 23.01 14.52
C ILE A 401 -12.78 22.28 13.49
N ARG A 402 -13.07 20.99 13.72
CA ARG A 402 -13.97 20.20 12.87
C ARG A 402 -15.37 20.82 12.78
N TYR A 403 -15.97 21.18 13.91
CA TYR A 403 -17.32 21.79 13.95
C TYR A 403 -17.39 23.19 13.32
N ASN A 404 -16.29 23.96 13.37
CA ASN A 404 -16.25 25.32 12.77
C ASN A 404 -16.00 25.28 11.25
N ASN A 405 -15.65 24.15 10.68
CA ASN A 405 -15.39 23.97 9.25
C ASN A 405 -16.53 23.24 8.50
N VAL A 406 -17.58 22.80 9.23
CA VAL A 406 -18.85 22.30 8.72
C VAL A 406 -19.86 23.44 8.72
#